data_aac4737856a1611bc043da1f82576011
#
_entry.id   aac4737856a1611bc043da1f82576011
#
_cell.length_a   1.000
_cell.length_b   1.000
_cell.length_c   1.000
_cell.angle_alpha   90.00
_cell.angle_beta   90.00
_cell.angle_gamma   90.00
#
_symmetry.space_group_name_H-M   'P 1'
#
loop_
_entity.id
_entity.type
_entity.pdbx_description
1 polymer ?
#
loop_
_entity_poly.entity_id
_entity_poly.type
_entity_poly.pdbx_seq_one_letter_code
_entity_poly.pdbx_strand_id
1 'polypeptide(L)'
;MATNKKAYLALTITSVVWGTTWVASKMGVAHLPAFELASIRQFMGGSIYVVFFLFMGQKFPNKKQFAWLLPMAFLMFVSSNGIATYGLQFITSGLAALIAALYPLSVVLIERYYFKAIKITPQTLLGLFLGLLGILFIFYKDSLEMHGTHYLLGVGLSLFAMITWSVGSIIMSRNKINMNPYYSIGWQMLISAFTMGLITFISGNYVPLNEIPAKTWGILAYMVLGGSVLAFVSFIYSMKHLKPAIASLYAYINPIVAIWVGSLLLNEKMSLNNIIGTISTLIGVYLVNKSLKNQKDPVEAIADADGM
;
A
#
# COMPACT_ATOMS: atom_id res chain seq x y z
N MET A 1 5.19 -29.81 -6.20
CA MET A 1 6.40 -29.09 -5.75
C MET A 1 6.76 -27.86 -6.61
N ALA A 2 6.62 -27.88 -7.95
CA ALA A 2 6.96 -26.73 -8.81
C ALA A 2 6.08 -25.49 -8.58
N THR A 3 4.79 -25.64 -8.29
CA THR A 3 3.84 -24.55 -8.05
C THR A 3 4.22 -23.71 -6.81
N ASN A 4 4.72 -24.35 -5.75
CA ASN A 4 5.16 -23.64 -4.56
C ASN A 4 6.39 -22.76 -4.80
N LYS A 5 7.38 -23.21 -5.59
CA LYS A 5 8.57 -22.39 -5.88
C LYS A 5 8.23 -21.10 -6.63
N LYS A 6 7.33 -21.17 -7.63
CA LYS A 6 6.86 -19.97 -8.37
C LYS A 6 6.11 -19.00 -7.45
N ALA A 7 5.31 -19.51 -6.52
CA ALA A 7 4.56 -18.69 -5.60
C ALA A 7 5.46 -17.98 -4.57
N TYR A 8 6.50 -18.64 -4.07
CA TYR A 8 7.52 -18.02 -3.22
C TYR A 8 8.36 -16.98 -3.98
N LEU A 9 8.72 -17.27 -5.24
CA LEU A 9 9.40 -16.28 -6.10
C LEU A 9 8.51 -15.04 -6.29
N ALA A 10 7.24 -15.23 -6.57
CA ALA A 10 6.28 -14.13 -6.71
C ALA A 10 6.16 -13.32 -5.40
N LEU A 11 6.11 -13.97 -4.24
CA LEU A 11 6.15 -13.32 -2.94
C LEU A 11 7.42 -12.49 -2.75
N THR A 12 8.58 -13.04 -3.10
CA THR A 12 9.86 -12.33 -3.02
C THR A 12 9.88 -11.11 -3.94
N ILE A 13 9.44 -11.26 -5.19
CA ILE A 13 9.32 -10.14 -6.14
C ILE A 13 8.43 -9.04 -5.56
N THR A 14 7.24 -9.37 -5.09
CA THR A 14 6.34 -8.41 -4.46
C THR A 14 7.00 -7.68 -3.29
N SER A 15 7.63 -8.44 -2.40
CA SER A 15 8.26 -7.91 -1.19
C SER A 15 9.38 -6.92 -1.50
N VAL A 16 10.28 -7.29 -2.39
CA VAL A 16 11.43 -6.46 -2.76
C VAL A 16 10.97 -5.25 -3.58
N VAL A 17 10.18 -5.48 -4.62
CA VAL A 17 9.80 -4.40 -5.53
C VAL A 17 8.92 -3.37 -4.83
N TRP A 18 7.93 -3.77 -4.05
CA TRP A 18 7.14 -2.79 -3.29
C TRP A 18 7.95 -2.08 -2.21
N GLY A 19 8.91 -2.77 -1.58
CA GLY A 19 9.83 -2.13 -0.64
C GLY A 19 10.66 -1.01 -1.31
N THR A 20 11.22 -1.29 -2.47
CA THR A 20 12.00 -0.30 -3.24
C THR A 20 11.15 0.80 -3.88
N THR A 21 9.85 0.56 -4.14
CA THR A 21 8.97 1.62 -4.67
C THR A 21 8.74 2.77 -3.70
N TRP A 22 8.86 2.57 -2.39
CA TRP A 22 8.84 3.68 -1.41
C TRP A 22 10.00 4.63 -1.64
N VAL A 23 11.20 4.09 -1.85
CA VAL A 23 12.40 4.86 -2.15
C VAL A 23 12.27 5.55 -3.51
N ALA A 24 11.82 4.84 -4.54
CA ALA A 24 11.57 5.42 -5.86
C ALA A 24 10.54 6.57 -5.81
N SER A 25 9.46 6.41 -5.03
CA SER A 25 8.48 7.48 -4.82
C SER A 25 9.10 8.68 -4.10
N LYS A 26 9.95 8.46 -3.09
CA LYS A 26 10.69 9.53 -2.39
C LYS A 26 11.63 10.28 -3.35
N MET A 27 12.33 9.56 -4.23
CA MET A 27 13.14 10.17 -5.28
C MET A 27 12.29 10.97 -6.28
N GLY A 28 11.11 10.45 -6.63
CA GLY A 28 10.20 11.09 -7.58
C GLY A 28 9.64 12.41 -7.07
N VAL A 29 9.21 12.47 -5.80
CA VAL A 29 8.67 13.70 -5.20
C VAL A 29 9.72 14.79 -4.96
N ALA A 30 11.00 14.47 -5.12
CA ALA A 30 12.07 15.48 -5.14
C ALA A 30 12.10 16.29 -6.46
N HIS A 31 11.46 15.78 -7.51
CA HIS A 31 11.48 16.39 -8.85
C HIS A 31 10.11 16.76 -9.38
N LEU A 32 9.05 16.13 -8.87
CA LEU A 32 7.67 16.36 -9.28
C LEU A 32 6.76 16.59 -8.07
N PRO A 33 5.73 17.43 -8.19
CA PRO A 33 4.65 17.47 -7.22
C PRO A 33 4.05 16.07 -6.99
N ALA A 34 3.74 15.75 -5.75
CA ALA A 34 3.40 14.38 -5.35
C ALA A 34 2.16 13.83 -6.09
N PHE A 35 1.12 14.65 -6.25
CA PHE A 35 -0.08 14.22 -6.97
C PHE A 35 0.16 14.09 -8.47
N GLU A 36 1.07 14.87 -9.04
CA GLU A 36 1.47 14.73 -10.44
C GLU A 36 2.23 13.43 -10.66
N LEU A 37 3.25 13.16 -9.83
CA LEU A 37 3.99 11.89 -9.86
C LEU A 37 3.03 10.69 -9.74
N ALA A 38 2.10 10.73 -8.79
CA ALA A 38 1.11 9.69 -8.59
C ALA A 38 0.16 9.58 -9.78
N SER A 39 -0.31 10.70 -10.34
CA SER A 39 -1.19 10.75 -11.52
C SER A 39 -0.53 10.09 -12.74
N ILE A 40 0.68 10.51 -13.09
CA ILE A 40 1.41 9.92 -14.24
C ILE A 40 1.64 8.42 -14.04
N ARG A 41 2.09 8.01 -12.85
CA ARG A 41 2.28 6.60 -12.51
C ARG A 41 0.98 5.79 -12.67
N GLN A 42 -0.14 6.29 -12.12
CA GLN A 42 -1.42 5.59 -12.18
C GLN A 42 -1.99 5.60 -13.60
N PHE A 43 -1.80 6.67 -14.36
CA PHE A 43 -2.21 6.72 -15.76
C PHE A 43 -1.48 5.66 -16.60
N MET A 44 -0.16 5.62 -16.52
CA MET A 44 0.63 4.64 -17.28
C MET A 44 0.32 3.20 -16.85
N GLY A 45 0.29 2.93 -15.53
CA GLY A 45 -0.02 1.59 -14.99
C GLY A 45 -1.43 1.14 -15.32
N GLY A 46 -2.41 2.03 -15.13
CA GLY A 46 -3.81 1.76 -15.45
C GLY A 46 -4.05 1.51 -16.94
N SER A 47 -3.39 2.29 -17.79
CA SER A 47 -3.46 2.12 -19.26
C SER A 47 -2.95 0.75 -19.68
N ILE A 48 -1.83 0.27 -19.12
CA ILE A 48 -1.31 -1.07 -19.42
C ILE A 48 -2.34 -2.14 -19.13
N TYR A 49 -2.97 -2.12 -17.93
CA TYR A 49 -4.00 -3.10 -17.60
C TYR A 49 -5.25 -2.98 -18.47
N VAL A 50 -5.79 -1.77 -18.62
CA VAL A 50 -7.04 -1.56 -19.33
C VAL A 50 -6.89 -1.94 -20.80
N VAL A 51 -5.83 -1.46 -21.45
CA VAL A 51 -5.54 -1.78 -22.86
C VAL A 51 -5.35 -3.28 -23.06
N PHE A 52 -4.53 -3.92 -22.20
CA PHE A 52 -4.32 -5.38 -22.27
C PHE A 52 -5.62 -6.17 -22.18
N PHE A 53 -6.49 -5.85 -21.23
CA PHE A 53 -7.75 -6.58 -21.05
C PHE A 53 -8.80 -6.25 -22.12
N LEU A 54 -8.79 -5.04 -22.69
CA LEU A 54 -9.61 -4.71 -23.84
C LEU A 54 -9.20 -5.54 -25.07
N PHE A 55 -7.89 -5.68 -25.33
CA PHE A 55 -7.40 -6.56 -26.38
C PHE A 55 -7.75 -8.04 -26.14
N MET A 56 -7.90 -8.47 -24.90
CA MET A 56 -8.38 -9.80 -24.52
C MET A 56 -9.92 -9.93 -24.62
N GLY A 57 -10.63 -8.95 -25.16
CA GLY A 57 -12.08 -8.99 -25.37
C GLY A 57 -12.93 -8.63 -24.13
N GLN A 58 -12.33 -8.08 -23.06
CA GLN A 58 -13.12 -7.55 -21.95
C GLN A 58 -13.91 -6.32 -22.40
N LYS A 59 -15.19 -6.27 -22.01
CA LYS A 59 -16.05 -5.12 -22.33
C LYS A 59 -15.79 -3.96 -21.38
N PHE A 60 -16.10 -2.74 -21.83
CA PHE A 60 -16.11 -1.57 -20.96
C PHE A 60 -16.99 -1.81 -19.73
N PRO A 61 -16.61 -1.26 -18.56
CA PRO A 61 -17.41 -1.38 -17.35
C PRO A 61 -18.82 -0.85 -17.54
N ASN A 62 -19.82 -1.63 -17.12
CA ASN A 62 -21.20 -1.18 -17.12
C ASN A 62 -21.44 -0.14 -15.99
N LYS A 63 -22.61 0.52 -15.99
CA LYS A 63 -22.94 1.55 -14.99
C LYS A 63 -22.77 1.10 -13.55
N LYS A 64 -23.15 -0.16 -13.23
CA LYS A 64 -23.02 -0.72 -11.88
C LYS A 64 -21.56 -0.95 -11.49
N GLN A 65 -20.76 -1.47 -12.43
CA GLN A 65 -19.32 -1.63 -12.24
C GLN A 65 -18.63 -0.27 -12.07
N PHE A 66 -19.00 0.72 -12.91
CA PHE A 66 -18.41 2.05 -12.84
C PHE A 66 -18.75 2.78 -11.51
N ALA A 67 -19.99 2.68 -11.06
CA ALA A 67 -20.42 3.21 -9.77
C ALA A 67 -19.66 2.60 -8.58
N TRP A 68 -19.18 1.36 -8.74
CA TRP A 68 -18.30 0.71 -7.77
C TRP A 68 -16.83 1.15 -7.90
N LEU A 69 -16.33 1.27 -9.14
CA LEU A 69 -14.94 1.66 -9.40
C LEU A 69 -14.61 3.05 -8.85
N LEU A 70 -15.55 4.00 -8.90
CA LEU A 70 -15.35 5.38 -8.44
C LEU A 70 -14.94 5.45 -6.96
N PRO A 71 -15.73 4.96 -5.98
CA PRO A 71 -15.34 5.01 -4.58
C PRO A 71 -14.09 4.19 -4.28
N MET A 72 -13.86 3.07 -4.98
CA MET A 72 -12.65 2.28 -4.82
C MET A 72 -11.41 2.99 -5.33
N ALA A 73 -11.49 3.65 -6.49
CA ALA A 73 -10.40 4.48 -7.01
C ALA A 73 -10.05 5.61 -6.04
N PHE A 74 -11.09 6.25 -5.46
CA PHE A 74 -10.88 7.31 -4.48
C PHE A 74 -10.22 6.79 -3.20
N LEU A 75 -10.73 5.72 -2.60
CA LEU A 75 -10.19 5.17 -1.34
C LEU A 75 -8.78 4.61 -1.52
N MET A 76 -8.56 3.73 -2.51
CA MET A 76 -7.33 2.96 -2.62
C MET A 76 -6.22 3.70 -3.37
N PHE A 77 -6.54 4.58 -4.29
CA PHE A 77 -5.52 5.23 -5.11
C PHE A 77 -5.40 6.72 -4.86
N VAL A 78 -6.49 7.49 -4.76
CA VAL A 78 -6.38 8.92 -4.46
C VAL A 78 -6.03 9.12 -2.98
N SER A 79 -6.89 8.66 -2.06
CA SER A 79 -6.75 8.90 -0.63
C SER A 79 -5.65 8.04 0.02
N SER A 80 -5.34 6.87 -0.53
CA SER A 80 -4.24 6.07 -0.04
C SER A 80 -2.94 6.39 -0.78
N ASN A 81 -2.81 5.98 -2.03
CA ASN A 81 -1.55 6.10 -2.77
C ASN A 81 -1.14 7.55 -3.02
N GLY A 82 -2.07 8.42 -3.43
CA GLY A 82 -1.81 9.85 -3.67
C GLY A 82 -1.37 10.57 -2.40
N ILE A 83 -2.13 10.42 -1.31
CA ILE A 83 -1.81 11.07 -0.02
C ILE A 83 -0.54 10.48 0.61
N ALA A 84 -0.29 9.16 0.50
CA ALA A 84 0.97 8.58 0.94
C ALA A 84 2.16 9.16 0.17
N THR A 85 2.02 9.32 -1.16
CA THR A 85 3.05 9.97 -1.99
C THR A 85 3.28 11.42 -1.57
N TYR A 86 2.21 12.15 -1.22
CA TYR A 86 2.33 13.51 -0.70
C TYR A 86 3.02 13.54 0.68
N GLY A 87 2.69 12.59 1.56
CA GLY A 87 3.33 12.44 2.88
C GLY A 87 4.84 12.18 2.80
N LEU A 88 5.30 11.49 1.74
CA LEU A 88 6.73 11.21 1.51
C LEU A 88 7.59 12.46 1.32
N GLN A 89 7.02 13.62 1.04
CA GLN A 89 7.80 14.87 1.00
C GLN A 89 8.36 15.23 2.38
N PHE A 90 7.69 14.82 3.45
CA PHE A 90 7.93 15.27 4.82
C PHE A 90 8.62 14.22 5.72
N ILE A 91 8.58 12.93 5.33
CA ILE A 91 9.16 11.82 6.10
C ILE A 91 10.08 10.96 5.24
N THR A 92 10.85 10.07 5.88
CA THR A 92 11.72 9.12 5.20
C THR A 92 10.92 8.01 4.51
N SER A 93 11.49 7.42 3.47
CA SER A 93 10.88 6.29 2.75
C SER A 93 10.71 5.06 3.66
N GLY A 94 11.67 4.84 4.56
CA GLY A 94 11.63 3.77 5.54
C GLY A 94 10.49 3.92 6.55
N LEU A 95 10.28 5.14 7.09
CA LEU A 95 9.17 5.41 8.01
C LEU A 95 7.82 5.28 7.33
N ALA A 96 7.67 5.79 6.11
CA ALA A 96 6.43 5.65 5.35
C ALA A 96 6.07 4.18 5.09
N ALA A 97 7.06 3.36 4.72
CA ALA A 97 6.89 1.91 4.54
C ALA A 97 6.52 1.21 5.86
N LEU A 98 7.10 1.64 6.98
CA LEU A 98 6.81 1.08 8.29
C LEU A 98 5.38 1.44 8.76
N ILE A 99 4.94 2.68 8.53
CA ILE A 99 3.54 3.08 8.79
C ILE A 99 2.58 2.24 7.93
N ALA A 100 2.90 2.04 6.65
CA ALA A 100 2.10 1.18 5.78
C ALA A 100 2.05 -0.28 6.28
N ALA A 101 3.09 -0.79 6.92
CA ALA A 101 3.11 -2.12 7.52
C ALA A 101 2.15 -2.29 8.72
N LEU A 102 1.61 -1.21 9.28
CA LEU A 102 0.53 -1.26 10.27
C LEU A 102 -0.84 -1.66 9.67
N TYR A 103 -0.92 -1.83 8.36
CA TYR A 103 -2.14 -2.25 7.67
C TYR A 103 -2.89 -3.39 8.39
N PRO A 104 -2.26 -4.52 8.80
CA PRO A 104 -2.98 -5.59 9.50
C PRO A 104 -3.58 -5.15 10.83
N LEU A 105 -2.94 -4.19 11.53
CA LEU A 105 -3.45 -3.66 12.79
C LEU A 105 -4.73 -2.87 12.57
N SER A 106 -4.74 -2.00 11.56
CA SER A 106 -5.92 -1.21 11.21
C SER A 106 -7.08 -2.09 10.73
N VAL A 107 -6.79 -3.14 9.95
CA VAL A 107 -7.80 -4.13 9.53
C VAL A 107 -8.47 -4.77 10.74
N VAL A 108 -7.69 -5.21 11.74
CA VAL A 108 -8.24 -5.80 12.98
C VAL A 108 -9.18 -4.84 13.68
N LEU A 109 -8.78 -3.59 13.84
CA LEU A 109 -9.61 -2.59 14.52
C LEU A 109 -10.91 -2.34 13.75
N ILE A 110 -10.85 -2.17 12.44
CA ILE A 110 -12.03 -1.96 11.60
C ILE A 110 -12.95 -3.19 11.63
N GLU A 111 -12.41 -4.40 11.46
CA GLU A 111 -13.17 -5.65 11.51
C GLU A 111 -13.81 -5.88 12.88
N ARG A 112 -13.15 -5.49 13.96
CA ARG A 112 -13.69 -5.63 15.32
C ARG A 112 -14.79 -4.64 15.62
N TYR A 113 -14.54 -3.34 15.37
CA TYR A 113 -15.43 -2.28 15.83
C TYR A 113 -16.58 -2.00 14.86
N TYR A 114 -16.32 -2.08 13.56
CA TYR A 114 -17.34 -1.79 12.55
C TYR A 114 -18.11 -3.03 12.12
N PHE A 115 -17.40 -4.12 11.79
CA PHE A 115 -18.04 -5.35 11.29
C PHE A 115 -18.32 -6.38 12.38
N LYS A 116 -17.76 -6.23 13.58
CA LYS A 116 -17.87 -7.17 14.70
C LYS A 116 -17.44 -8.62 14.36
N ALA A 117 -16.63 -8.78 13.34
CA ALA A 117 -16.27 -10.07 12.76
C ALA A 117 -15.08 -10.76 13.45
N ILE A 118 -14.29 -10.02 14.22
CA ILE A 118 -13.05 -10.53 14.84
C ILE A 118 -13.09 -10.32 16.36
N LYS A 119 -12.54 -11.29 17.12
CA LYS A 119 -12.34 -11.15 18.57
C LYS A 119 -10.92 -10.62 18.84
N ILE A 120 -10.81 -9.63 19.71
CA ILE A 120 -9.49 -9.15 20.18
C ILE A 120 -9.03 -10.12 21.29
N THR A 121 -7.95 -10.85 21.01
CA THR A 121 -7.30 -11.73 21.99
C THR A 121 -6.20 -10.96 22.74
N PRO A 122 -5.70 -11.44 23.90
CA PRO A 122 -4.55 -10.83 24.56
C PRO A 122 -3.32 -10.74 23.64
N GLN A 123 -3.12 -11.72 22.75
CA GLN A 123 -2.05 -11.71 21.76
C GLN A 123 -2.26 -10.59 20.72
N THR A 124 -3.50 -10.35 20.26
CA THR A 124 -3.84 -9.23 19.39
C THR A 124 -3.52 -7.91 20.07
N LEU A 125 -3.93 -7.75 21.34
CA LEU A 125 -3.71 -6.52 22.11
C LEU A 125 -2.21 -6.22 22.31
N LEU A 126 -1.43 -7.25 22.66
CA LEU A 126 0.02 -7.13 22.78
C LEU A 126 0.66 -6.72 21.44
N GLY A 127 0.20 -7.32 20.33
CA GLY A 127 0.70 -6.98 19.00
C GLY A 127 0.36 -5.55 18.59
N LEU A 128 -0.88 -5.08 18.87
CA LEU A 128 -1.28 -3.69 18.65
C LEU A 128 -0.40 -2.72 19.46
N PHE A 129 -0.18 -3.03 20.72
CA PHE A 129 0.65 -2.20 21.61
C PHE A 129 2.10 -2.11 21.12
N LEU A 130 2.74 -3.24 20.81
CA LEU A 130 4.12 -3.25 20.32
C LEU A 130 4.26 -2.57 18.95
N GLY A 131 3.27 -2.74 18.06
CA GLY A 131 3.26 -2.08 16.76
C GLY A 131 3.22 -0.56 16.86
N LEU A 132 2.34 -0.04 17.72
CA LEU A 132 2.23 1.39 17.96
C LEU A 132 3.44 1.95 18.70
N LEU A 133 3.92 1.24 19.75
CA LEU A 133 5.12 1.66 20.48
C LEU A 133 6.34 1.77 19.58
N GLY A 134 6.54 0.81 18.68
CA GLY A 134 7.67 0.85 17.74
C GLY A 134 7.67 2.11 16.87
N ILE A 135 6.52 2.50 16.34
CA ILE A 135 6.39 3.73 15.54
C ILE A 135 6.55 4.97 16.43
N LEU A 136 5.92 5.01 17.60
CA LEU A 136 6.06 6.12 18.52
C LEU A 136 7.53 6.32 18.96
N PHE A 137 8.29 5.25 19.12
CA PHE A 137 9.70 5.31 19.48
C PHE A 137 10.58 5.92 18.38
N ILE A 138 10.33 5.54 17.11
CA ILE A 138 11.00 6.17 15.96
C ILE A 138 10.58 7.63 15.87
N PHE A 139 9.27 7.88 15.94
CA PHE A 139 8.69 9.21 15.81
C PHE A 139 9.22 10.19 16.87
N TYR A 140 9.28 9.79 18.13
CA TYR A 140 9.71 10.65 19.23
C TYR A 140 11.13 11.19 19.00
N LYS A 141 12.05 10.36 18.54
CA LYS A 141 13.42 10.80 18.28
C LYS A 141 13.54 11.63 17.00
N ASP A 142 12.95 11.19 15.92
CA ASP A 142 12.99 11.91 14.64
C ASP A 142 12.31 13.28 14.76
N SER A 143 11.24 13.41 15.56
CA SER A 143 10.58 14.70 15.82
C SER A 143 11.44 15.67 16.62
N LEU A 144 12.33 15.18 17.48
CA LEU A 144 13.28 16.00 18.21
C LEU A 144 14.45 16.47 17.33
N GLU A 145 14.84 15.66 16.35
CA GLU A 145 15.95 15.96 15.44
C GLU A 145 15.50 16.76 14.19
N MET A 146 14.29 16.48 13.69
CA MET A 146 13.69 17.14 12.52
C MET A 146 12.67 18.19 12.95
N HIS A 147 13.13 19.35 13.38
CA HIS A 147 12.28 20.46 13.86
C HIS A 147 11.29 20.96 12.79
N GLY A 148 10.05 20.48 12.82
CA GLY A 148 9.01 21.06 11.96
C GLY A 148 7.63 20.42 12.06
N THR A 149 6.61 21.27 12.05
CA THR A 149 5.19 20.89 11.88
C THR A 149 4.94 20.00 10.67
N HIS A 150 5.79 20.09 9.65
CA HIS A 150 5.71 19.29 8.41
C HIS A 150 5.99 17.80 8.64
N TYR A 151 6.85 17.42 9.59
CA TYR A 151 7.10 16.01 9.90
C TYR A 151 5.85 15.32 10.47
N LEU A 152 5.18 15.99 11.43
CA LEU A 152 3.89 15.53 11.98
C LEU A 152 2.83 15.38 10.89
N LEU A 153 2.79 16.33 9.96
CA LEU A 153 1.89 16.27 8.81
C LEU A 153 2.17 15.02 7.96
N GLY A 154 3.43 14.75 7.64
CA GLY A 154 3.83 13.56 6.86
C GLY A 154 3.43 12.25 7.51
N VAL A 155 3.63 12.12 8.83
CA VAL A 155 3.18 10.95 9.60
C VAL A 155 1.67 10.83 9.60
N GLY A 156 0.93 11.92 9.85
CA GLY A 156 -0.53 11.95 9.85
C GLY A 156 -1.11 11.56 8.48
N LEU A 157 -0.55 12.09 7.40
CA LEU A 157 -0.95 11.75 6.02
C LEU A 157 -0.68 10.27 5.71
N SER A 158 0.44 9.74 6.15
CA SER A 158 0.78 8.32 5.92
C SER A 158 -0.14 7.38 6.73
N LEU A 159 -0.48 7.73 7.98
CA LEU A 159 -1.46 7.00 8.78
C LEU A 159 -2.85 7.05 8.14
N PHE A 160 -3.29 8.22 7.69
CA PHE A 160 -4.56 8.36 6.98
C PHE A 160 -4.59 7.51 5.70
N ALA A 161 -3.53 7.55 4.91
CA ALA A 161 -3.38 6.75 3.69
C ALA A 161 -3.45 5.24 3.99
N MET A 162 -2.81 4.78 5.06
CA MET A 162 -2.86 3.40 5.51
C MET A 162 -4.28 2.98 5.94
N ILE A 163 -5.00 3.85 6.67
CA ILE A 163 -6.38 3.58 7.08
C ILE A 163 -7.31 3.50 5.85
N THR A 164 -7.20 4.44 4.91
CA THR A 164 -8.02 4.44 3.69
C THR A 164 -7.75 3.21 2.81
N TRP A 165 -6.49 2.77 2.73
CA TRP A 165 -6.13 1.50 2.10
C TRP A 165 -6.80 0.31 2.79
N SER A 166 -6.81 0.30 4.11
CA SER A 166 -7.40 -0.78 4.91
C SER A 166 -8.91 -0.86 4.69
N VAL A 167 -9.60 0.29 4.76
CA VAL A 167 -11.05 0.37 4.48
C VAL A 167 -11.36 -0.11 3.06
N GLY A 168 -10.64 0.41 2.05
CA GLY A 168 -10.81 0.02 0.65
C GLY A 168 -10.57 -1.47 0.43
N SER A 169 -9.53 -2.03 1.04
CA SER A 169 -9.20 -3.45 0.94
C SER A 169 -10.29 -4.35 1.55
N ILE A 170 -10.83 -3.99 2.71
CA ILE A 170 -11.92 -4.72 3.37
C ILE A 170 -13.19 -4.66 2.49
N ILE A 171 -13.54 -3.47 2.01
CA ILE A 171 -14.70 -3.30 1.13
C ILE A 171 -14.51 -4.12 -0.17
N MET A 172 -13.32 -4.08 -0.76
CA MET A 172 -13.00 -4.85 -1.97
C MET A 172 -13.11 -6.36 -1.74
N SER A 173 -12.63 -6.88 -0.61
CA SER A 173 -12.68 -8.31 -0.30
C SER A 173 -14.12 -8.84 -0.09
N ARG A 174 -15.03 -7.99 0.34
CA ARG A 174 -16.45 -8.32 0.61
C ARG A 174 -17.37 -8.13 -0.60
N ASN A 175 -16.84 -7.57 -1.67
CA ASN A 175 -17.68 -7.25 -2.84
C ASN A 175 -17.80 -8.42 -3.81
N LYS A 176 -19.03 -8.60 -4.32
CA LYS A 176 -19.40 -9.65 -5.28
C LYS A 176 -19.54 -9.12 -6.73
N ILE A 177 -18.90 -7.99 -7.08
CA ILE A 177 -18.95 -7.50 -8.46
C ILE A 177 -18.20 -8.46 -9.37
N ASN A 178 -18.92 -8.95 -10.40
CA ASN A 178 -18.33 -9.82 -11.40
C ASN A 178 -17.47 -8.99 -12.37
N MET A 179 -16.20 -8.83 -12.04
CA MET A 179 -15.20 -8.15 -12.84
C MET A 179 -13.82 -8.76 -12.59
N ASN A 180 -13.00 -8.89 -13.64
CA ASN A 180 -11.63 -9.35 -13.47
C ASN A 180 -10.86 -8.42 -12.52
N PRO A 181 -10.21 -8.92 -11.46
CA PRO A 181 -9.55 -8.07 -10.46
C PRO A 181 -8.47 -7.16 -11.05
N TYR A 182 -7.68 -7.64 -12.00
CA TYR A 182 -6.63 -6.84 -12.64
C TYR A 182 -7.22 -5.73 -13.52
N TYR A 183 -8.30 -6.05 -14.23
CA TYR A 183 -9.03 -5.08 -15.05
C TYR A 183 -9.69 -4.00 -14.19
N SER A 184 -10.26 -4.41 -13.05
CA SER A 184 -10.82 -3.50 -12.04
C SER A 184 -9.76 -2.54 -11.49
N ILE A 185 -8.57 -3.06 -11.14
CA ILE A 185 -7.45 -2.23 -10.68
C ILE A 185 -7.00 -1.25 -11.76
N GLY A 186 -6.90 -1.68 -13.01
CA GLY A 186 -6.56 -0.79 -14.12
C GLY A 186 -7.50 0.41 -14.25
N TRP A 187 -8.80 0.17 -14.17
CA TRP A 187 -9.81 1.24 -14.19
C TRP A 187 -9.72 2.16 -12.96
N GLN A 188 -9.52 1.60 -11.77
CA GLN A 188 -9.32 2.39 -10.56
C GLN A 188 -8.08 3.28 -10.66
N MET A 189 -6.99 2.76 -11.21
CA MET A 189 -5.78 3.54 -11.50
C MET A 189 -6.07 4.69 -12.47
N LEU A 190 -6.76 4.45 -13.59
CA LEU A 190 -7.09 5.51 -14.55
C LEU A 190 -7.99 6.59 -13.93
N ILE A 191 -9.04 6.19 -13.21
CA ILE A 191 -9.94 7.14 -12.53
C ILE A 191 -9.14 7.99 -11.54
N SER A 192 -8.28 7.37 -10.76
CA SER A 192 -7.45 8.10 -9.78
C SER A 192 -6.43 9.00 -10.45
N ALA A 193 -5.86 8.60 -11.58
CA ALA A 193 -4.94 9.40 -12.37
C ALA A 193 -5.60 10.70 -12.82
N PHE A 194 -6.80 10.62 -13.40
CA PHE A 194 -7.55 11.81 -13.80
C PHE A 194 -7.89 12.70 -12.60
N THR A 195 -8.30 12.11 -11.48
CA THR A 195 -8.62 12.88 -10.26
C THR A 195 -7.39 13.61 -9.73
N MET A 196 -6.26 12.94 -9.58
CA MET A 196 -5.02 13.53 -9.07
C MET A 196 -4.41 14.52 -10.07
N GLY A 197 -4.49 14.25 -11.37
CA GLY A 197 -4.08 15.18 -12.41
C GLY A 197 -4.91 16.47 -12.40
N LEU A 198 -6.22 16.36 -12.19
CA LEU A 198 -7.11 17.51 -12.04
C LEU A 198 -6.77 18.35 -10.80
N ILE A 199 -6.51 17.70 -9.66
CA ILE A 199 -6.05 18.38 -8.42
C ILE A 199 -4.75 19.15 -8.70
N THR A 200 -3.79 18.52 -9.35
CA THR A 200 -2.50 19.11 -9.72
C THR A 200 -2.70 20.31 -10.65
N PHE A 201 -3.53 20.17 -11.67
CA PHE A 201 -3.82 21.23 -12.63
C PHE A 201 -4.51 22.44 -11.98
N ILE A 202 -5.54 22.20 -11.16
CA ILE A 202 -6.29 23.28 -10.45
C ILE A 202 -5.39 24.00 -9.43
N SER A 203 -4.48 23.26 -8.76
CA SER A 203 -3.55 23.87 -7.80
C SER A 203 -2.47 24.75 -8.46
N GLY A 204 -2.33 24.67 -9.78
CA GLY A 204 -1.27 25.36 -10.52
C GLY A 204 0.15 24.83 -10.21
N ASN A 205 0.27 23.80 -9.38
CA ASN A 205 1.54 23.22 -8.99
C ASN A 205 1.82 21.97 -9.82
N TYR A 206 2.27 22.17 -11.05
CA TYR A 206 2.65 21.10 -11.97
C TYR A 206 3.92 21.44 -12.74
N VAL A 207 4.62 20.41 -13.20
CA VAL A 207 5.78 20.52 -14.07
C VAL A 207 5.37 20.12 -15.49
N PRO A 208 5.54 20.98 -16.51
CA PRO A 208 5.24 20.61 -17.89
C PRO A 208 5.97 19.32 -18.28
N LEU A 209 5.30 18.43 -19.01
CA LEU A 209 5.84 17.11 -19.36
C LEU A 209 7.20 17.17 -20.08
N ASN A 210 7.44 18.22 -20.88
CA ASN A 210 8.70 18.47 -21.57
C ASN A 210 9.82 18.97 -20.65
N GLU A 211 9.49 19.40 -19.42
CA GLU A 211 10.47 19.88 -18.43
C GLU A 211 10.81 18.79 -17.40
N ILE A 212 10.09 17.68 -17.42
CA ILE A 212 10.38 16.55 -16.52
C ILE A 212 11.75 15.94 -16.87
N PRO A 213 12.69 15.88 -15.90
CA PRO A 213 14.02 15.33 -16.16
C PRO A 213 13.98 13.87 -16.63
N ALA A 214 14.84 13.48 -17.55
CA ALA A 214 14.93 12.10 -18.04
C ALA A 214 15.11 11.06 -16.92
N LYS A 215 15.86 11.42 -15.86
CA LYS A 215 16.02 10.58 -14.66
C LYS A 215 14.66 10.28 -14.00
N THR A 216 13.76 11.27 -13.94
CA THR A 216 12.42 11.11 -13.33
C THR A 216 11.53 10.20 -14.17
N TRP A 217 11.66 10.24 -15.51
CA TRP A 217 11.01 9.28 -16.39
C TRP A 217 11.51 7.84 -16.16
N GLY A 218 12.79 7.66 -15.87
CA GLY A 218 13.35 6.36 -15.47
C GLY A 218 12.76 5.86 -14.15
N ILE A 219 12.61 6.75 -13.15
CA ILE A 219 11.95 6.43 -11.87
C ILE A 219 10.48 6.04 -12.10
N LEU A 220 9.74 6.82 -12.90
CA LEU A 220 8.36 6.53 -13.26
C LEU A 220 8.22 5.18 -13.98
N ALA A 221 9.08 4.91 -14.96
CA ALA A 221 9.10 3.62 -15.67
C ALA A 221 9.30 2.44 -14.70
N TYR A 222 10.26 2.58 -13.76
CA TYR A 222 10.47 1.59 -12.71
C TYR A 222 9.23 1.42 -11.82
N MET A 223 8.63 2.51 -11.37
CA MET A 223 7.43 2.47 -10.52
C MET A 223 6.23 1.85 -11.24
N VAL A 224 6.10 2.08 -12.55
CA VAL A 224 5.02 1.51 -13.37
C VAL A 224 5.28 0.04 -13.64
N LEU A 225 6.39 -0.30 -14.29
CA LEU A 225 6.66 -1.69 -14.73
C LEU A 225 6.95 -2.61 -13.54
N GLY A 226 7.76 -2.16 -12.59
CA GLY A 226 8.06 -2.89 -11.37
C GLY A 226 6.89 -2.87 -10.38
N GLY A 227 6.58 -1.68 -9.88
CA GLY A 227 5.65 -1.51 -8.75
C GLY A 227 4.17 -1.71 -9.10
N SER A 228 3.70 -1.15 -10.24
CA SER A 228 2.29 -1.22 -10.61
C SER A 228 1.93 -2.43 -11.47
N VAL A 229 2.86 -3.04 -12.21
CA VAL A 229 2.57 -4.22 -13.04
C VAL A 229 3.17 -5.48 -12.41
N LEU A 230 4.48 -5.62 -12.40
CA LEU A 230 5.15 -6.85 -11.97
C LEU A 230 4.81 -7.23 -10.52
N ALA A 231 4.89 -6.27 -9.60
CA ALA A 231 4.63 -6.54 -8.19
C ALA A 231 3.16 -6.87 -7.90
N PHE A 232 2.19 -6.19 -8.54
CA PHE A 232 0.77 -6.53 -8.39
C PHE A 232 0.42 -7.90 -8.96
N VAL A 233 0.92 -8.24 -10.15
CA VAL A 233 0.73 -9.57 -10.73
C VAL A 233 1.30 -10.64 -9.81
N SER A 234 2.52 -10.43 -9.32
CA SER A 234 3.21 -11.33 -8.39
C SER A 234 2.45 -11.43 -7.06
N PHE A 235 1.95 -10.34 -6.53
CA PHE A 235 1.13 -10.31 -5.31
C PHE A 235 -0.12 -11.17 -5.43
N ILE A 236 -0.92 -10.95 -6.48
CA ILE A 236 -2.15 -11.71 -6.69
C ILE A 236 -1.83 -13.19 -6.93
N TYR A 237 -0.75 -13.49 -7.65
CA TYR A 237 -0.30 -14.87 -7.86
C TYR A 237 0.09 -15.54 -6.54
N SER A 238 0.87 -14.87 -5.69
CA SER A 238 1.26 -15.40 -4.37
C SER A 238 0.05 -15.62 -3.46
N MET A 239 -0.89 -14.67 -3.44
CA MET A 239 -2.13 -14.77 -2.65
C MET A 239 -3.01 -15.95 -3.07
N LYS A 240 -3.01 -16.31 -4.36
CA LYS A 240 -3.79 -17.46 -4.87
C LYS A 240 -3.16 -18.81 -4.56
N HIS A 241 -1.83 -18.88 -4.42
CA HIS A 241 -1.11 -20.16 -4.36
C HIS A 241 -0.41 -20.43 -3.03
N LEU A 242 -0.30 -19.44 -2.14
CA LEU A 242 0.25 -19.59 -0.80
C LEU A 242 -0.85 -19.45 0.25
N LYS A 243 -0.65 -20.06 1.42
CA LYS A 243 -1.51 -19.78 2.57
C LYS A 243 -1.48 -18.28 2.88
N PRO A 244 -2.62 -17.65 3.20
CA PRO A 244 -2.70 -16.20 3.44
C PRO A 244 -1.62 -15.69 4.40
N ALA A 245 -1.30 -16.52 5.37
CA ALA A 245 -0.25 -16.33 6.35
C ALA A 245 1.15 -16.14 5.76
N ILE A 246 1.48 -16.90 4.73
CA ILE A 246 2.79 -16.81 4.07
C ILE A 246 2.75 -15.64 3.08
N ALA A 247 1.66 -15.51 2.34
CA ALA A 247 1.51 -14.43 1.38
C ALA A 247 1.59 -13.03 2.05
N SER A 248 1.11 -12.87 3.31
CA SER A 248 1.19 -11.60 4.04
C SER A 248 2.61 -11.21 4.50
N LEU A 249 3.61 -12.09 4.35
CA LEU A 249 5.00 -11.78 4.74
C LEU A 249 5.60 -10.61 3.97
N TYR A 250 5.06 -10.26 2.79
CA TYR A 250 5.52 -9.07 2.06
C TYR A 250 5.43 -7.80 2.92
N ALA A 251 4.41 -7.68 3.76
CA ALA A 251 4.19 -6.50 4.60
C ALA A 251 5.29 -6.32 5.67
N TYR A 252 5.99 -7.40 6.05
CA TYR A 252 7.13 -7.33 6.98
C TYR A 252 8.44 -7.06 6.25
N ILE A 253 8.59 -7.56 5.03
CA ILE A 253 9.81 -7.42 4.25
C ILE A 253 9.91 -6.01 3.65
N ASN A 254 8.79 -5.43 3.22
CA ASN A 254 8.76 -4.10 2.60
C ASN A 254 9.48 -3.01 3.40
N PRO A 255 9.20 -2.79 4.70
CA PRO A 255 9.89 -1.76 5.47
C PRO A 255 11.38 -2.02 5.59
N ILE A 256 11.79 -3.30 5.74
CA ILE A 256 13.20 -3.66 5.82
C ILE A 256 13.92 -3.27 4.53
N VAL A 257 13.33 -3.62 3.38
CA VAL A 257 13.87 -3.25 2.06
C VAL A 257 13.90 -1.72 1.90
N ALA A 258 12.81 -1.02 2.25
CA ALA A 258 12.72 0.43 2.15
C ALA A 258 13.78 1.14 2.99
N ILE A 259 13.99 0.72 4.24
CA ILE A 259 15.00 1.29 5.13
C ILE A 259 16.42 1.05 4.57
N TRP A 260 16.71 -0.17 4.16
CA TRP A 260 18.02 -0.52 3.59
C TRP A 260 18.32 0.26 2.30
N VAL A 261 17.40 0.24 1.36
CA VAL A 261 17.60 0.90 0.06
C VAL A 261 17.54 2.43 0.21
N GLY A 262 16.69 2.95 1.10
CA GLY A 262 16.64 4.37 1.43
C GLY A 262 17.94 4.87 2.06
N SER A 263 18.55 4.08 2.95
CA SER A 263 19.86 4.39 3.52
C SER A 263 20.95 4.43 2.44
N LEU A 264 20.94 3.47 1.49
CA LEU A 264 21.96 3.39 0.45
C LEU A 264 21.80 4.45 -0.65
N LEU A 265 20.57 4.74 -1.08
CA LEU A 265 20.33 5.61 -2.25
C LEU A 265 19.98 7.05 -1.89
N LEU A 266 19.39 7.28 -0.71
CA LEU A 266 18.94 8.60 -0.26
C LEU A 266 19.72 9.13 0.93
N ASN A 267 20.74 8.38 1.41
CA ASN A 267 21.50 8.70 2.63
C ASN A 267 20.56 8.91 3.86
N GLU A 268 19.41 8.21 3.89
CA GLU A 268 18.52 8.24 5.06
C GLU A 268 19.27 7.65 6.27
N LYS A 269 19.31 8.40 7.35
CA LYS A 269 20.07 7.97 8.55
C LYS A 269 19.41 6.75 9.19
N MET A 270 20.17 5.69 9.37
CA MET A 270 19.75 4.49 10.10
C MET A 270 20.23 4.60 11.55
N SER A 271 19.40 5.13 12.43
CA SER A 271 19.69 5.20 13.85
C SER A 271 19.38 3.88 14.57
N LEU A 272 20.02 3.65 15.71
CA LEU A 272 19.71 2.49 16.56
C LEU A 272 18.23 2.47 16.97
N ASN A 273 17.63 3.63 17.19
CA ASN A 273 16.21 3.76 17.51
C ASN A 273 15.31 3.34 16.35
N ASN A 274 15.70 3.66 15.11
CA ASN A 274 14.97 3.21 13.92
C ASN A 274 14.99 1.67 13.81
N ILE A 275 16.12 1.05 14.13
CA ILE A 275 16.24 -0.42 14.16
C ILE A 275 15.36 -1.02 15.25
N ILE A 276 15.45 -0.53 16.49
CA ILE A 276 14.66 -1.05 17.62
C ILE A 276 13.18 -0.85 17.39
N GLY A 277 12.75 0.35 16.95
CA GLY A 277 11.36 0.65 16.66
C GLY A 277 10.81 -0.19 15.49
N THR A 278 11.61 -0.42 14.44
CA THR A 278 11.26 -1.30 13.34
C THR A 278 11.05 -2.74 13.81
N ILE A 279 11.97 -3.29 14.61
CA ILE A 279 11.86 -4.64 15.19
C ILE A 279 10.60 -4.74 16.05
N SER A 280 10.35 -3.77 16.93
CA SER A 280 9.15 -3.74 17.78
C SER A 280 7.86 -3.74 16.94
N THR A 281 7.80 -2.88 15.91
CA THR A 281 6.65 -2.80 14.99
C THR A 281 6.42 -4.11 14.26
N LEU A 282 7.48 -4.72 13.72
CA LEU A 282 7.37 -5.97 12.98
C LEU A 282 6.93 -7.15 13.88
N ILE A 283 7.42 -7.20 15.13
CA ILE A 283 6.96 -8.18 16.13
C ILE A 283 5.48 -7.95 16.42
N GLY A 284 5.06 -6.70 16.62
CA GLY A 284 3.66 -6.34 16.85
C GLY A 284 2.75 -6.81 15.72
N VAL A 285 3.10 -6.50 14.47
CA VAL A 285 2.36 -6.92 13.28
C VAL A 285 2.33 -8.46 13.15
N TYR A 286 3.46 -9.13 13.45
CA TYR A 286 3.53 -10.60 13.47
C TYR A 286 2.55 -11.21 14.49
N LEU A 287 2.51 -10.70 15.72
CA LEU A 287 1.62 -11.21 16.77
C LEU A 287 0.14 -11.03 16.39
N VAL A 288 -0.23 -9.88 15.81
CA VAL A 288 -1.59 -9.64 15.31
C VAL A 288 -1.94 -10.64 14.22
N ASN A 289 -1.11 -10.79 13.20
CA ASN A 289 -1.35 -11.74 12.12
C ASN A 289 -1.44 -13.18 12.62
N LYS A 290 -0.60 -13.59 13.57
CA LYS A 290 -0.65 -14.93 14.19
C LYS A 290 -1.97 -15.14 14.95
N SER A 291 -2.44 -14.12 15.65
CA SER A 291 -3.72 -14.17 16.38
C SER A 291 -4.92 -14.31 15.43
N LEU A 292 -4.89 -13.58 14.30
CA LEU A 292 -5.96 -13.65 13.30
C LEU A 292 -6.07 -15.02 12.64
N LYS A 293 -4.94 -15.67 12.37
CA LYS A 293 -4.92 -17.01 11.78
C LYS A 293 -5.56 -18.09 12.64
N ASN A 294 -5.53 -17.89 13.95
CA ASN A 294 -6.11 -18.83 14.91
C ASN A 294 -7.63 -18.61 15.11
N GLN A 295 -8.20 -17.59 14.44
CA GLN A 295 -9.64 -17.37 14.41
C GLN A 295 -10.21 -17.95 13.11
N LYS A 296 -11.41 -18.56 13.17
CA LYS A 296 -12.12 -19.00 11.95
C LYS A 296 -12.38 -17.79 11.06
N ASP A 297 -12.31 -18.01 9.75
CA ASP A 297 -12.62 -16.95 8.78
C ASP A 297 -14.02 -16.39 9.07
N PRO A 298 -14.20 -15.07 9.18
CA PRO A 298 -15.50 -14.48 9.46
C PRO A 298 -16.57 -14.86 8.43
N VAL A 299 -16.16 -15.13 7.19
CA VAL A 299 -17.06 -15.56 6.10
C VAL A 299 -17.53 -17.00 6.31
N GLU A 300 -16.67 -17.92 6.79
CA GLU A 300 -17.07 -19.29 7.16
C GLU A 300 -17.94 -19.30 8.42
N ALA A 301 -17.65 -18.45 9.40
CA ALA A 301 -18.44 -18.34 10.63
C ALA A 301 -19.87 -17.82 10.38
N ILE A 302 -20.08 -16.95 9.39
CA ILE A 302 -21.41 -16.47 8.97
C ILE A 302 -22.13 -17.55 8.18
N ALA A 303 -21.45 -18.28 7.31
CA ALA A 303 -22.03 -19.39 6.55
C ALA A 303 -22.47 -20.57 7.46
N ASP A 304 -21.70 -20.85 8.54
CA ASP A 304 -22.06 -21.84 9.55
C ASP A 304 -23.27 -21.39 10.41
N ALA A 305 -23.48 -20.09 10.60
CA ALA A 305 -24.60 -19.53 11.37
C ALA A 305 -25.90 -19.46 10.54
N ASP A 306 -25.80 -19.23 9.23
CA ASP A 306 -26.95 -19.19 8.31
C ASP A 306 -27.38 -20.60 7.83
N GLY A 307 -26.60 -21.63 8.15
CA GLY A 307 -26.87 -23.03 7.81
C GLY A 307 -27.57 -23.85 8.91
N MET A 308 -27.98 -23.21 10.03
CA MET A 308 -28.86 -23.75 11.06
C MET A 308 -30.21 -23.04 11.00
#